data_dcd303cec1f5dbae2e92049e6a913b87
#
_entry.id   dcd303cec1f5dbae2e92049e6a913b87
#
_cell.length_a   1.000
_cell.length_b   1.000
_cell.length_c   1.000
_cell.angle_alpha   90.00
_cell.angle_beta   90.00
_cell.angle_gamma   90.00
#
_symmetry.space_group_name_H-M   'P 1'
#
loop_
_entity.id
_entity.type
_entity.pdbx_description
1 polymer ?
#
loop_
_entity_poly.entity_id
_entity_poly.type
_entity_poly.pdbx_seq_one_letter_code
_entity_poly.pdbx_strand_id
1 'polypeptide(L)'
;MLKKVNKIAVLTSGGDAPGMNAAIRAVVRTCSYHDVEVLGIYRGFQGMIEDDFVELNARSVRNIINKGGTFLKSARSEGFRTKEGRENAYNNLTNNGVEALVVIGGDGTFTGALSFSQEFGFPVMGIPGTIDNDIYGTTHTIGYDTALNTVVDAIDKIRDTASSHNRMFFVEVMGRDSGFIALNSGIGGGAERIIIPEKNIPAEVLLEDIDRGKRRGKTSNIIVVAEGNTAGKAVFELKEYVEQKRPEYDIRVSVLGHMQRGGTPTCYDRVLATRMGVKAVESLLEGKSQYMVGINNDRMELIPLEKAVKENDESKIDKDLIRITDIMSM
;
A
#
# COMPACT_ATOMS: atom_id res chain seq x y z
N MET A 1 -25.15 -10.97 -26.99
CA MET A 1 -24.90 -9.56 -26.63
C MET A 1 -24.42 -9.54 -25.20
N LEU A 2 -23.26 -8.93 -24.89
CA LEU A 2 -22.84 -8.71 -23.51
C LEU A 2 -23.89 -7.81 -22.84
N LYS A 3 -24.31 -8.15 -21.61
CA LYS A 3 -25.26 -7.33 -20.85
C LYS A 3 -24.59 -5.98 -20.59
N LYS A 4 -25.19 -4.87 -21.01
CA LYS A 4 -24.68 -3.54 -20.77
C LYS A 4 -24.75 -3.27 -19.27
N VAL A 5 -23.63 -2.99 -18.61
CA VAL A 5 -23.56 -2.59 -17.20
C VAL A 5 -24.02 -1.13 -17.12
N ASN A 6 -25.07 -0.86 -16.33
CA ASN A 6 -25.67 0.48 -16.19
C ASN A 6 -25.32 1.15 -14.85
N LYS A 7 -25.02 0.36 -13.82
CA LYS A 7 -24.69 0.89 -12.48
C LYS A 7 -23.54 0.09 -11.84
N ILE A 8 -22.50 0.80 -11.42
CA ILE A 8 -21.32 0.23 -10.74
C ILE A 8 -21.22 0.79 -9.32
N ALA A 9 -20.87 -0.05 -8.35
CA ALA A 9 -20.50 0.43 -7.04
C ALA A 9 -18.97 0.49 -6.89
N VAL A 10 -18.48 1.41 -6.05
CA VAL A 10 -17.06 1.53 -5.70
C VAL A 10 -16.89 1.65 -4.19
N LEU A 11 -15.93 0.91 -3.64
CA LEU A 11 -15.54 0.98 -2.24
C LEU A 11 -14.02 1.02 -2.06
N THR A 12 -13.59 1.51 -0.89
CA THR A 12 -12.24 1.34 -0.37
C THR A 12 -12.29 0.48 0.89
N SER A 13 -11.34 -0.44 1.04
CA SER A 13 -11.28 -1.35 2.18
C SER A 13 -9.83 -1.60 2.61
N GLY A 14 -9.63 -2.01 3.85
CA GLY A 14 -8.30 -2.21 4.42
C GLY A 14 -7.67 -0.91 4.95
N GLY A 15 -6.34 -0.84 4.99
CA GLY A 15 -5.62 0.38 5.33
C GLY A 15 -5.74 1.42 4.22
N ASP A 16 -5.83 2.68 4.62
CA ASP A 16 -5.80 3.77 3.66
C ASP A 16 -4.40 3.96 3.04
N ALA A 17 -4.39 4.45 1.81
CA ALA A 17 -3.17 4.77 1.08
C ALA A 17 -3.34 6.06 0.27
N PRO A 18 -2.30 6.92 0.21
CA PRO A 18 -2.35 8.14 -0.59
C PRO A 18 -2.57 7.80 -2.07
N GLY A 19 -3.60 8.38 -2.69
CA GLY A 19 -3.99 8.07 -4.06
C GLY A 19 -5.29 7.27 -4.20
N MET A 20 -5.85 6.69 -3.11
CA MET A 20 -7.17 6.06 -3.16
C MET A 20 -8.25 7.00 -3.66
N ASN A 21 -8.22 8.27 -3.25
CA ASN A 21 -9.16 9.29 -3.76
C ASN A 21 -8.99 9.56 -5.26
N ALA A 22 -7.77 9.48 -5.79
CA ALA A 22 -7.53 9.60 -7.23
C ALA A 22 -8.12 8.40 -7.99
N ALA A 23 -8.04 7.18 -7.42
CA ALA A 23 -8.67 5.99 -7.98
C ALA A 23 -10.20 6.08 -7.97
N ILE A 24 -10.82 6.46 -6.84
CA ILE A 24 -12.27 6.71 -6.75
C ILE A 24 -12.68 7.72 -7.82
N ARG A 25 -11.97 8.85 -7.92
CA ARG A 25 -12.23 9.88 -8.91
C ARG A 25 -12.16 9.34 -10.34
N ALA A 26 -11.18 8.50 -10.64
CA ALA A 26 -11.03 7.89 -11.97
C ALA A 26 -12.21 6.97 -12.29
N VAL A 27 -12.59 6.08 -11.37
CA VAL A 27 -13.75 5.20 -11.51
C VAL A 27 -15.01 6.02 -11.80
N VAL A 28 -15.33 7.00 -10.96
CA VAL A 28 -16.56 7.82 -11.11
C VAL A 28 -16.57 8.60 -12.43
N ARG A 29 -15.44 9.19 -12.82
CA ARG A 29 -15.38 9.95 -14.07
C ARG A 29 -15.43 9.08 -15.30
N THR A 30 -14.83 7.91 -15.28
CA THR A 30 -14.92 6.96 -16.40
C THR A 30 -16.34 6.43 -16.55
N CYS A 31 -17.03 6.12 -15.44
CA CYS A 31 -18.45 5.77 -15.47
C CYS A 31 -19.29 6.89 -16.06
N SER A 32 -19.07 8.15 -15.60
CA SER A 32 -19.78 9.31 -16.16
C SER A 32 -19.52 9.53 -17.65
N TYR A 33 -18.33 9.22 -18.14
CA TYR A 33 -17.99 9.30 -19.56
C TYR A 33 -18.74 8.26 -20.41
N HIS A 34 -19.07 7.11 -19.84
CA HIS A 34 -19.79 6.02 -20.48
C HIS A 34 -21.29 5.97 -20.14
N ASP A 35 -21.83 7.03 -19.54
CA ASP A 35 -23.23 7.12 -19.09
C ASP A 35 -23.64 5.98 -18.14
N VAL A 36 -22.73 5.59 -17.22
CA VAL A 36 -22.94 4.58 -16.19
C VAL A 36 -23.12 5.27 -14.83
N GLU A 37 -24.14 4.86 -14.08
CA GLU A 37 -24.38 5.35 -12.72
C GLU A 37 -23.36 4.78 -11.73
N VAL A 38 -23.02 5.55 -10.68
CA VAL A 38 -22.06 5.12 -9.66
C VAL A 38 -22.62 5.29 -8.27
N LEU A 39 -22.55 4.23 -7.47
CA LEU A 39 -22.71 4.27 -6.02
C LEU A 39 -21.36 4.17 -5.32
N GLY A 40 -21.06 5.10 -4.43
CA GLY A 40 -19.99 4.97 -3.45
C GLY A 40 -20.49 4.22 -2.24
N ILE A 41 -19.68 3.33 -1.70
CA ILE A 41 -19.99 2.58 -0.47
C ILE A 41 -19.08 3.11 0.64
N TYR A 42 -19.67 3.71 1.66
CA TYR A 42 -18.91 4.15 2.82
C TYR A 42 -18.43 2.97 3.67
N ARG A 43 -17.26 3.08 4.28
CA ARG A 43 -16.72 2.08 5.20
C ARG A 43 -16.53 0.68 4.60
N GLY A 44 -16.33 0.62 3.29
CA GLY A 44 -16.00 -0.62 2.58
C GLY A 44 -17.07 -1.72 2.73
N PHE A 45 -16.62 -2.95 2.99
CA PHE A 45 -17.53 -4.10 3.12
C PHE A 45 -18.53 -3.97 4.27
N GLN A 46 -18.20 -3.22 5.33
CA GLN A 46 -19.14 -2.97 6.42
C GLN A 46 -20.34 -2.14 5.93
N GLY A 47 -20.08 -1.07 5.20
CA GLY A 47 -21.15 -0.27 4.63
C GLY A 47 -21.96 -1.01 3.57
N MET A 48 -21.36 -1.97 2.86
CA MET A 48 -22.08 -2.83 1.93
C MET A 48 -23.14 -3.70 2.63
N ILE A 49 -22.83 -4.18 3.86
CA ILE A 49 -23.78 -4.91 4.71
C ILE A 49 -24.89 -3.98 5.28
N GLU A 50 -24.51 -2.75 5.62
CA GLU A 50 -25.38 -1.78 6.32
C GLU A 50 -26.17 -0.89 5.38
N ASP A 51 -26.08 -1.07 4.06
CA ASP A 51 -26.71 -0.24 3.02
C ASP A 51 -26.27 1.25 3.09
N ASP A 52 -25.00 1.50 3.47
CA ASP A 52 -24.42 2.84 3.62
C ASP A 52 -23.86 3.35 2.28
N PHE A 53 -24.76 3.70 1.38
CA PHE A 53 -24.47 4.07 0.00
C PHE A 53 -24.67 5.56 -0.25
N VAL A 54 -23.94 6.07 -1.24
CA VAL A 54 -24.04 7.45 -1.72
C VAL A 54 -23.95 7.49 -3.25
N GLU A 55 -24.84 8.24 -3.88
CA GLU A 55 -24.73 8.49 -5.32
C GLU A 55 -23.52 9.38 -5.63
N LEU A 56 -22.72 8.95 -6.60
CA LEU A 56 -21.53 9.66 -7.03
C LEU A 56 -21.65 10.09 -8.49
N ASN A 57 -21.20 11.29 -8.75
CA ASN A 57 -21.11 11.85 -10.10
C ASN A 57 -19.81 12.65 -10.26
N ALA A 58 -19.56 13.18 -11.45
CA ALA A 58 -18.32 13.92 -11.74
C ALA A 58 -18.11 15.15 -10.82
N ARG A 59 -19.16 15.71 -10.21
CA ARG A 59 -19.07 16.82 -9.26
C ARG A 59 -18.72 16.35 -7.87
N SER A 60 -19.23 15.18 -7.43
CA SER A 60 -18.96 14.59 -6.10
C SER A 60 -17.46 14.34 -5.88
N VAL A 61 -16.73 14.02 -6.94
CA VAL A 61 -15.29 13.73 -6.91
C VAL A 61 -14.41 14.90 -7.34
N ARG A 62 -14.97 16.10 -7.31
CA ARG A 62 -14.22 17.33 -7.60
C ARG A 62 -13.22 17.62 -6.48
N ASN A 63 -11.99 17.99 -6.84
CA ASN A 63 -10.94 18.41 -5.91
C ASN A 63 -10.53 17.38 -4.85
N ILE A 64 -10.68 16.06 -5.13
CA ILE A 64 -10.21 15.01 -4.24
C ILE A 64 -8.92 14.33 -4.70
N ILE A 65 -8.44 14.57 -5.93
CA ILE A 65 -7.26 13.91 -6.51
C ILE A 65 -5.98 14.11 -5.69
N ASN A 66 -5.86 15.25 -5.02
CA ASN A 66 -4.70 15.62 -4.21
C ASN A 66 -4.88 15.33 -2.71
N LYS A 67 -6.02 14.79 -2.29
CA LYS A 67 -6.28 14.49 -0.89
C LYS A 67 -5.79 13.10 -0.54
N GLY A 68 -5.04 12.99 0.56
CA GLY A 68 -4.70 11.72 1.19
C GLY A 68 -5.91 11.04 1.84
N GLY A 69 -5.68 9.84 2.37
CA GLY A 69 -6.74 9.01 2.93
C GLY A 69 -7.76 8.57 1.88
N THR A 70 -8.97 8.24 2.32
CA THR A 70 -10.06 7.87 1.45
C THR A 70 -11.36 8.59 1.81
N PHE A 71 -11.95 9.24 0.84
CA PHE A 71 -13.23 9.95 0.95
C PHE A 71 -14.37 9.00 1.33
N LEU A 72 -14.37 7.76 0.84
CA LEU A 72 -15.36 6.74 1.17
C LEU A 72 -15.11 6.07 2.53
N LYS A 73 -14.02 6.42 3.22
CA LYS A 73 -13.60 5.78 4.46
C LYS A 73 -13.33 4.28 4.27
N SER A 74 -12.79 3.64 5.28
CA SER A 74 -12.66 2.18 5.35
C SER A 74 -12.95 1.70 6.77
N ALA A 75 -13.36 0.44 6.91
CA ALA A 75 -13.54 -0.22 8.19
C ALA A 75 -13.20 -1.71 8.07
N ARG A 76 -12.80 -2.30 9.17
CA ARG A 76 -12.76 -3.77 9.28
C ARG A 76 -14.19 -4.27 9.39
N SER A 77 -14.52 -5.36 8.70
CA SER A 77 -15.84 -5.98 8.73
C SER A 77 -15.73 -7.46 9.06
N GLU A 78 -15.93 -7.81 10.31
CA GLU A 78 -16.01 -9.21 10.71
C GLU A 78 -17.30 -9.86 10.15
N GLY A 79 -18.38 -9.08 10.03
CA GLY A 79 -19.62 -9.54 9.43
C GLY A 79 -19.45 -10.03 7.99
N PHE A 80 -18.60 -9.40 7.19
CA PHE A 80 -18.37 -9.82 5.80
C PHE A 80 -17.62 -11.17 5.66
N ARG A 81 -16.95 -11.61 6.71
CA ARG A 81 -16.35 -12.95 6.77
C ARG A 81 -17.38 -14.06 6.86
N THR A 82 -18.59 -13.75 7.32
CA THR A 82 -19.69 -14.70 7.40
C THR A 82 -20.46 -14.77 6.08
N LYS A 83 -21.07 -15.93 5.80
CA LYS A 83 -21.93 -16.08 4.62
C LYS A 83 -23.15 -15.16 4.69
N GLU A 84 -23.78 -15.06 5.87
CA GLU A 84 -24.94 -14.20 6.11
C GLU A 84 -24.62 -12.71 5.81
N GLY A 85 -23.47 -12.22 6.28
CA GLY A 85 -23.05 -10.84 6.00
C GLY A 85 -22.83 -10.59 4.51
N ARG A 86 -22.24 -11.54 3.78
CA ARG A 86 -22.08 -11.43 2.33
C ARG A 86 -23.41 -11.52 1.58
N GLU A 87 -24.35 -12.32 2.07
CA GLU A 87 -25.71 -12.44 1.53
C GLU A 87 -26.49 -11.12 1.70
N ASN A 88 -26.39 -10.48 2.88
CA ASN A 88 -26.97 -9.15 3.12
C ASN A 88 -26.34 -8.09 2.19
N ALA A 89 -25.02 -8.11 2.04
CA ALA A 89 -24.30 -7.23 1.13
C ALA A 89 -24.73 -7.42 -0.33
N TYR A 90 -24.92 -8.66 -0.79
CA TYR A 90 -25.43 -8.97 -2.12
C TYR A 90 -26.85 -8.44 -2.33
N ASN A 91 -27.73 -8.66 -1.36
CA ASN A 91 -29.11 -8.18 -1.42
C ASN A 91 -29.17 -6.64 -1.48
N ASN A 92 -28.36 -5.96 -0.67
CA ASN A 92 -28.29 -4.51 -0.68
C ASN A 92 -27.79 -3.96 -2.03
N LEU A 93 -26.72 -4.53 -2.61
CA LEU A 93 -26.26 -4.13 -3.94
C LEU A 93 -27.32 -4.35 -5.01
N THR A 94 -27.98 -5.52 -5.03
CA THR A 94 -28.99 -5.83 -6.05
C THR A 94 -30.25 -5.00 -5.91
N ASN A 95 -30.70 -4.73 -4.67
CA ASN A 95 -31.83 -3.87 -4.39
C ASN A 95 -31.59 -2.40 -4.85
N ASN A 96 -30.33 -1.96 -4.80
CA ASN A 96 -29.90 -0.66 -5.31
C ASN A 96 -29.58 -0.67 -6.82
N GLY A 97 -29.83 -1.78 -7.51
CA GLY A 97 -29.63 -1.91 -8.95
C GLY A 97 -28.16 -1.97 -9.38
N VAL A 98 -27.22 -2.25 -8.47
CA VAL A 98 -25.80 -2.37 -8.79
C VAL A 98 -25.55 -3.68 -9.56
N GLU A 99 -24.82 -3.58 -10.66
CA GLU A 99 -24.53 -4.71 -11.55
C GLU A 99 -23.06 -5.16 -11.52
N ALA A 100 -22.16 -4.31 -11.01
CA ALA A 100 -20.74 -4.63 -10.84
C ALA A 100 -20.11 -3.82 -9.69
N LEU A 101 -18.99 -4.31 -9.15
CA LEU A 101 -18.30 -3.73 -8.01
C LEU A 101 -16.82 -3.47 -8.33
N VAL A 102 -16.34 -2.27 -8.03
CA VAL A 102 -14.91 -1.95 -7.99
C VAL A 102 -14.47 -1.85 -6.54
N VAL A 103 -13.45 -2.63 -6.17
CA VAL A 103 -12.86 -2.62 -4.83
C VAL A 103 -11.44 -2.06 -4.89
N ILE A 104 -11.12 -1.11 -4.00
CA ILE A 104 -9.80 -0.48 -3.90
C ILE A 104 -9.21 -0.85 -2.55
N GLY A 105 -8.07 -1.57 -2.53
CA GLY A 105 -7.42 -1.99 -1.29
C GLY A 105 -6.33 -3.02 -1.49
N GLY A 106 -5.94 -3.71 -0.42
CA GLY A 106 -4.90 -4.73 -0.40
C GLY A 106 -5.45 -6.17 -0.41
N ASP A 107 -4.62 -7.14 -0.02
CA ASP A 107 -4.91 -8.59 -0.04
C ASP A 107 -6.23 -8.97 0.62
N GLY A 108 -6.47 -8.47 1.84
CA GLY A 108 -7.71 -8.77 2.56
C GLY A 108 -8.96 -8.28 1.81
N THR A 109 -8.84 -7.16 1.09
CA THR A 109 -9.90 -6.63 0.25
C THR A 109 -10.15 -7.54 -0.95
N PHE A 110 -9.09 -8.01 -1.60
CA PHE A 110 -9.21 -8.91 -2.75
C PHE A 110 -9.70 -10.31 -2.36
N THR A 111 -9.28 -10.81 -1.19
CA THR A 111 -9.81 -12.07 -0.63
C THR A 111 -11.32 -11.99 -0.40
N GLY A 112 -11.79 -10.90 0.21
CA GLY A 112 -13.22 -10.66 0.41
C GLY A 112 -13.99 -10.53 -0.90
N ALA A 113 -13.45 -9.77 -1.85
CA ALA A 113 -14.05 -9.56 -3.16
C ALA A 113 -14.13 -10.85 -3.99
N LEU A 114 -13.07 -11.68 -3.95
CA LEU A 114 -13.05 -12.98 -4.63
C LEU A 114 -14.10 -13.93 -4.05
N SER A 115 -14.16 -14.06 -2.71
CA SER A 115 -15.15 -14.89 -2.03
C SER A 115 -16.58 -14.46 -2.40
N PHE A 116 -16.85 -13.16 -2.37
CA PHE A 116 -18.13 -12.58 -2.74
C PHE A 116 -18.50 -12.87 -4.20
N SER A 117 -17.56 -12.66 -5.10
CA SER A 117 -17.77 -12.90 -6.53
C SER A 117 -18.00 -14.37 -6.85
N GLN A 118 -17.31 -15.29 -6.18
CA GLN A 118 -17.48 -16.73 -6.37
C GLN A 118 -18.83 -17.24 -5.82
N GLU A 119 -19.26 -16.71 -4.66
CA GLU A 119 -20.53 -17.13 -4.05
C GLU A 119 -21.77 -16.69 -4.83
N PHE A 120 -21.74 -15.46 -5.37
CA PHE A 120 -22.94 -14.85 -5.96
C PHE A 120 -22.84 -14.67 -7.47
N GLY A 121 -21.71 -15.01 -8.11
CA GLY A 121 -21.49 -14.73 -9.52
C GLY A 121 -21.43 -13.21 -9.83
N PHE A 122 -21.17 -12.37 -8.81
CA PHE A 122 -21.22 -10.93 -8.93
C PHE A 122 -19.94 -10.38 -9.58
N PRO A 123 -20.03 -9.54 -10.63
CA PRO A 123 -18.86 -9.00 -11.30
C PRO A 123 -18.05 -8.06 -10.39
N VAL A 124 -16.74 -8.34 -10.23
CA VAL A 124 -15.83 -7.56 -9.38
C VAL A 124 -14.54 -7.25 -10.11
N MET A 125 -14.02 -6.04 -9.90
CA MET A 125 -12.70 -5.59 -10.35
C MET A 125 -11.92 -4.99 -9.19
N GLY A 126 -10.65 -5.42 -9.01
CA GLY A 126 -9.75 -4.93 -7.96
C GLY A 126 -8.81 -3.83 -8.46
N ILE A 127 -8.54 -2.85 -7.60
CA ILE A 127 -7.50 -1.84 -7.78
C ILE A 127 -6.57 -1.89 -6.56
N PRO A 128 -5.26 -2.17 -6.73
CA PRO A 128 -4.33 -2.33 -5.61
C PRO A 128 -4.01 -0.98 -4.97
N GLY A 129 -4.55 -0.76 -3.77
CA GLY A 129 -4.34 0.44 -2.93
C GLY A 129 -3.76 0.03 -1.59
N THR A 130 -2.44 0.03 -1.47
CA THR A 130 -1.67 -0.27 -0.26
C THR A 130 -0.28 0.34 -0.39
N ILE A 131 0.31 0.78 0.73
CA ILE A 131 1.69 1.28 0.75
C ILE A 131 2.73 0.16 0.80
N ASP A 132 2.33 -1.07 1.15
CA ASP A 132 3.25 -2.18 1.44
C ASP A 132 3.88 -2.77 0.15
N ASN A 133 3.27 -2.52 -1.00
CA ASN A 133 3.67 -2.98 -2.36
C ASN A 133 3.86 -4.50 -2.48
N ASP A 134 3.14 -5.27 -1.69
CA ASP A 134 3.27 -6.72 -1.53
C ASP A 134 2.29 -7.55 -2.38
N ILE A 135 1.43 -6.89 -3.19
CA ILE A 135 0.41 -7.56 -4.00
C ILE A 135 1.04 -8.23 -5.21
N TYR A 136 0.77 -9.53 -5.39
CA TYR A 136 1.23 -10.28 -6.56
C TYR A 136 0.67 -9.74 -7.88
N GLY A 137 1.50 -9.75 -8.93
CA GLY A 137 1.09 -9.43 -10.29
C GLY A 137 1.08 -7.93 -10.64
N THR A 138 1.57 -7.06 -9.76
CA THR A 138 1.79 -5.64 -10.07
C THR A 138 3.14 -5.18 -9.55
N THR A 139 3.87 -4.37 -10.29
CA THR A 139 5.16 -3.80 -9.85
C THR A 139 4.98 -2.66 -8.85
N HIS A 140 3.84 -1.94 -8.92
CA HIS A 140 3.55 -0.83 -8.02
C HIS A 140 2.08 -0.86 -7.59
N THR A 141 1.86 -0.57 -6.30
CA THR A 141 0.55 -0.34 -5.70
C THR A 141 0.34 1.15 -5.45
N ILE A 142 -0.92 1.60 -5.45
CA ILE A 142 -1.27 3.00 -5.18
C ILE A 142 -0.93 3.34 -3.73
N GLY A 143 -0.15 4.40 -3.53
CA GLY A 143 0.29 4.91 -2.23
C GLY A 143 1.72 4.56 -1.86
N TYR A 144 2.32 3.59 -2.54
CA TYR A 144 3.68 3.15 -2.27
C TYR A 144 4.71 4.26 -2.57
N ASP A 145 4.64 4.90 -3.73
CA ASP A 145 5.56 5.99 -4.09
C ASP A 145 5.46 7.16 -3.12
N THR A 146 4.25 7.52 -2.68
CA THR A 146 4.06 8.57 -1.68
C THR A 146 4.66 8.17 -0.32
N ALA A 147 4.51 6.92 0.10
CA ALA A 147 5.10 6.42 1.34
C ALA A 147 6.63 6.49 1.28
N LEU A 148 7.25 6.09 0.16
CA LEU A 148 8.69 6.21 -0.05
C LEU A 148 9.17 7.66 0.10
N ASN A 149 8.50 8.61 -0.56
CA ASN A 149 8.86 10.02 -0.48
C ASN A 149 8.69 10.61 0.94
N THR A 150 7.67 10.15 1.67
CA THR A 150 7.48 10.52 3.09
C THR A 150 8.63 10.04 3.96
N VAL A 151 9.11 8.81 3.74
CA VAL A 151 10.24 8.25 4.50
C VAL A 151 11.54 8.95 4.14
N VAL A 152 11.79 9.19 2.85
CA VAL A 152 13.01 9.92 2.39
C VAL A 152 13.06 11.31 2.99
N ASP A 153 11.95 12.07 2.96
CA ASP A 153 11.87 13.41 3.58
C ASP A 153 12.14 13.37 5.09
N ALA A 154 11.68 12.31 5.78
CA ALA A 154 11.96 12.11 7.19
C ALA A 154 13.45 11.76 7.45
N ILE A 155 14.04 10.89 6.62
CA ILE A 155 15.45 10.52 6.70
C ILE A 155 16.34 11.76 6.50
N ASP A 156 16.05 12.60 5.52
CA ASP A 156 16.81 13.82 5.25
C ASP A 156 16.81 14.76 6.47
N LYS A 157 15.65 14.98 7.09
CA LYS A 157 15.54 15.77 8.33
C LYS A 157 16.29 15.16 9.51
N ILE A 158 16.24 13.82 9.64
CA ILE A 158 16.98 13.09 10.68
C ILE A 158 18.49 13.20 10.42
N ARG A 159 18.93 13.15 9.16
CA ARG A 159 20.34 13.27 8.79
C ARG A 159 20.93 14.61 9.21
N ASP A 160 20.20 15.71 9.03
CA ASP A 160 20.64 17.05 9.45
C ASP A 160 20.94 17.10 10.95
N THR A 161 20.06 16.53 11.77
CA THR A 161 20.29 16.51 13.23
C THR A 161 21.31 15.44 13.64
N ALA A 162 21.39 14.31 12.97
CA ALA A 162 22.37 13.26 13.22
C ALA A 162 23.79 13.76 13.05
N SER A 163 24.05 14.48 11.94
CA SER A 163 25.36 15.06 11.64
C SER A 163 25.77 16.15 12.64
N SER A 164 24.82 16.95 13.13
CA SER A 164 25.08 18.03 14.08
C SER A 164 25.55 17.55 15.47
N HIS A 165 25.27 16.29 15.81
CA HIS A 165 25.51 15.75 17.17
C HIS A 165 26.29 14.44 17.20
N ASN A 166 26.81 13.96 16.09
CA ASN A 166 27.50 12.65 15.96
C ASN A 166 26.62 11.48 16.49
N ARG A 167 25.33 11.49 16.14
CA ARG A 167 24.35 10.51 16.63
C ARG A 167 24.09 9.42 15.60
N MET A 168 23.73 8.27 16.12
CA MET A 168 23.19 7.16 15.34
C MET A 168 21.67 7.14 15.45
N PHE A 169 20.98 6.96 14.33
CA PHE A 169 19.54 6.83 14.29
C PHE A 169 19.11 5.49 13.71
N PHE A 170 18.26 4.79 14.43
CA PHE A 170 17.44 3.71 13.89
C PHE A 170 16.09 4.30 13.48
N VAL A 171 15.75 4.17 12.19
CA VAL A 171 14.51 4.67 11.62
C VAL A 171 13.63 3.49 11.23
N GLU A 172 12.57 3.26 12.01
CA GLU A 172 11.62 2.19 11.71
C GLU A 172 10.57 2.69 10.71
N VAL A 173 10.33 1.87 9.70
CA VAL A 173 9.34 2.13 8.64
C VAL A 173 8.34 0.99 8.54
N MET A 174 7.15 1.29 8.05
CA MET A 174 6.10 0.32 7.77
C MET A 174 6.47 -0.62 6.62
N GLY A 175 5.62 -1.58 6.33
CA GLY A 175 5.78 -2.57 5.26
C GLY A 175 5.23 -3.95 5.65
N ARG A 176 4.66 -4.11 6.87
CA ARG A 176 4.19 -5.39 7.42
C ARG A 176 5.27 -6.45 7.34
N ASP A 177 5.05 -7.50 6.52
CA ASP A 177 5.95 -8.64 6.36
C ASP A 177 6.95 -8.43 5.21
N SER A 178 6.96 -7.24 4.57
CA SER A 178 7.83 -6.92 3.44
C SER A 178 8.78 -5.76 3.73
N GLY A 179 9.98 -5.83 3.17
CA GLY A 179 11.02 -4.81 3.28
C GLY A 179 11.02 -3.76 2.16
N PHE A 180 10.00 -3.68 1.30
CA PHE A 180 10.00 -2.80 0.13
C PHE A 180 10.17 -1.33 0.47
N ILE A 181 9.44 -0.83 1.49
CA ILE A 181 9.57 0.56 1.93
C ILE A 181 10.97 0.81 2.48
N ALA A 182 11.43 -0.06 3.40
CA ALA A 182 12.74 0.08 4.00
C ALA A 182 13.87 0.07 2.96
N LEU A 183 13.82 -0.87 2.01
CA LEU A 183 14.85 -1.06 1.00
C LEU A 183 14.95 0.16 0.08
N ASN A 184 13.84 0.56 -0.53
CA ASN A 184 13.86 1.64 -1.52
C ASN A 184 14.08 3.01 -0.89
N SER A 185 13.42 3.30 0.24
CA SER A 185 13.61 4.58 0.94
C SER A 185 14.98 4.66 1.63
N GLY A 186 15.51 3.55 2.13
CA GLY A 186 16.85 3.49 2.70
C GLY A 186 17.94 3.76 1.67
N ILE A 187 17.83 3.19 0.46
CA ILE A 187 18.72 3.51 -0.66
C ILE A 187 18.55 4.98 -1.06
N GLY A 188 17.32 5.43 -1.28
CA GLY A 188 16.99 6.79 -1.70
C GLY A 188 17.43 7.86 -0.68
N GLY A 189 17.32 7.56 0.62
CA GLY A 189 17.75 8.43 1.71
C GLY A 189 19.22 8.24 2.10
N GLY A 190 19.98 7.37 1.41
CA GLY A 190 21.40 7.13 1.69
C GLY A 190 21.68 6.54 3.07
N ALA A 191 20.84 5.62 3.53
CA ALA A 191 21.05 4.91 4.80
C ALA A 191 22.33 4.07 4.77
N GLU A 192 23.07 4.05 5.87
CA GLU A 192 24.30 3.26 6.02
C GLU A 192 23.99 1.75 6.11
N ARG A 193 22.83 1.38 6.65
CA ARG A 193 22.36 0.00 6.69
C ARG A 193 20.83 -0.06 6.56
N ILE A 194 20.35 -1.13 5.95
CA ILE A 194 18.94 -1.40 5.79
C ILE A 194 18.67 -2.82 6.27
N ILE A 195 17.73 -2.96 7.22
CA ILE A 195 17.33 -4.24 7.82
C ILE A 195 15.93 -4.57 7.36
N ILE A 196 15.78 -5.70 6.67
CA ILE A 196 14.53 -6.16 6.07
C ILE A 196 14.26 -7.63 6.44
N PRO A 197 12.98 -8.05 6.49
CA PRO A 197 12.62 -9.43 6.85
C PRO A 197 13.23 -10.46 5.90
N GLU A 198 13.35 -10.15 4.61
CA GLU A 198 13.82 -11.06 3.56
C GLU A 198 15.33 -11.32 3.61
N LYS A 199 16.08 -10.52 4.37
CA LYS A 199 17.51 -10.70 4.58
C LYS A 199 17.82 -10.71 6.07
N ASN A 200 17.95 -11.89 6.64
CA ASN A 200 18.38 -12.03 8.03
C ASN A 200 19.84 -11.57 8.17
N ILE A 201 20.05 -10.45 8.86
CA ILE A 201 21.38 -9.91 9.16
C ILE A 201 21.64 -10.14 10.64
N PRO A 202 22.65 -10.98 11.00
CA PRO A 202 23.04 -11.14 12.39
C PRO A 202 23.41 -9.79 13.02
N ALA A 203 23.02 -9.58 14.28
CA ALA A 203 23.30 -8.32 14.98
C ALA A 203 24.83 -8.04 15.11
N GLU A 204 25.66 -9.06 15.09
CA GLU A 204 27.12 -8.96 15.06
C GLU A 204 27.63 -8.29 13.78
N VAL A 205 27.02 -8.61 12.63
CA VAL A 205 27.38 -7.97 11.33
C VAL A 205 27.03 -6.50 11.35
N LEU A 206 25.91 -6.14 11.99
CA LEU A 206 25.54 -4.71 12.18
C LEU A 206 26.61 -3.97 12.99
N LEU A 207 27.14 -4.57 14.07
CA LEU A 207 28.24 -3.98 14.86
C LEU A 207 29.51 -3.78 14.03
N GLU A 208 29.87 -4.77 13.19
CA GLU A 208 31.03 -4.68 12.30
C GLU A 208 30.89 -3.52 11.29
N ASP A 209 29.70 -3.33 10.73
CA ASP A 209 29.40 -2.25 9.78
C ASP A 209 29.50 -0.88 10.47
N ILE A 210 28.97 -0.76 11.68
CA ILE A 210 29.07 0.46 12.50
C ILE A 210 30.53 0.78 12.79
N ASP A 211 31.33 -0.20 13.25
CA ASP A 211 32.74 -0.02 13.55
C ASP A 211 33.56 0.34 12.30
N ARG A 212 33.19 -0.22 11.14
CA ARG A 212 33.82 0.11 9.85
C ARG A 212 33.56 1.55 9.45
N GLY A 213 32.31 2.02 9.61
CA GLY A 213 31.93 3.41 9.38
C GLY A 213 32.75 4.37 10.25
N LYS A 214 32.89 4.07 11.55
CA LYS A 214 33.70 4.87 12.49
C LYS A 214 35.16 4.94 12.07
N ARG A 215 35.78 3.81 11.70
CA ARG A 215 37.18 3.79 11.21
C ARG A 215 37.41 4.64 9.96
N ARG A 216 36.36 4.87 9.16
CA ARG A 216 36.38 5.72 7.95
C ARG A 216 36.01 7.17 8.23
N GLY A 217 35.85 7.55 9.50
CA GLY A 217 35.54 8.92 9.90
C GLY A 217 34.08 9.33 9.75
N LYS A 218 33.14 8.37 9.58
CA LYS A 218 31.71 8.68 9.62
C LYS A 218 31.33 9.15 11.03
N THR A 219 30.66 10.30 11.10
CA THR A 219 30.26 10.92 12.36
C THR A 219 28.80 10.68 12.70
N SER A 220 27.98 10.31 11.70
CA SER A 220 26.56 9.99 11.89
C SER A 220 26.21 8.70 11.12
N ASN A 221 25.28 7.94 11.64
CA ASN A 221 24.79 6.72 10.99
C ASN A 221 23.27 6.70 11.02
N ILE A 222 22.64 6.40 9.88
CA ILE A 222 21.21 6.14 9.76
C ILE A 222 21.02 4.70 9.35
N ILE A 223 20.29 3.96 10.17
CA ILE A 223 19.93 2.57 9.94
C ILE A 223 18.43 2.49 9.77
N VAL A 224 17.97 2.09 8.58
CA VAL A 224 16.55 1.92 8.30
C VAL A 224 16.14 0.48 8.62
N VAL A 225 15.04 0.33 9.38
CA VAL A 225 14.55 -0.97 9.85
C VAL A 225 13.09 -1.13 9.41
N ALA A 226 12.78 -2.20 8.69
CA ALA A 226 11.40 -2.56 8.43
C ALA A 226 10.73 -3.04 9.73
N GLU A 227 9.46 -2.68 9.95
CA GLU A 227 8.72 -3.07 11.17
C GLU A 227 8.60 -4.60 11.32
N GLY A 228 8.46 -5.33 10.19
CA GLY A 228 8.26 -6.77 10.18
C GLY A 228 7.09 -7.21 11.06
N ASN A 229 7.05 -8.51 11.39
CA ASN A 229 6.03 -9.08 12.28
C ASN A 229 6.15 -8.62 13.75
N THR A 230 7.17 -7.87 14.11
CA THR A 230 7.50 -7.55 15.50
C THR A 230 6.96 -6.21 15.99
N ALA A 231 6.30 -5.43 15.11
CA ALA A 231 5.58 -4.19 15.45
C ALA A 231 6.34 -3.28 16.43
N GLY A 232 7.50 -2.79 16.03
CA GLY A 232 8.31 -1.84 16.80
C GLY A 232 9.21 -2.45 17.87
N LYS A 233 9.10 -3.73 18.17
CA LYS A 233 9.99 -4.38 19.16
C LYS A 233 11.41 -4.57 18.62
N ALA A 234 11.54 -4.98 17.36
CA ALA A 234 12.84 -5.26 16.77
C ALA A 234 13.77 -4.05 16.77
N VAL A 235 13.29 -2.86 16.49
CA VAL A 235 14.11 -1.65 16.47
C VAL A 235 14.64 -1.27 17.86
N PHE A 236 13.84 -1.46 18.90
CA PHE A 236 14.26 -1.20 20.29
C PHE A 236 15.20 -2.28 20.81
N GLU A 237 14.98 -3.54 20.50
CA GLU A 237 15.89 -4.65 20.84
C GLU A 237 17.25 -4.47 20.15
N LEU A 238 17.26 -4.07 18.88
CA LEU A 238 18.50 -3.73 18.17
C LEU A 238 19.23 -2.55 18.81
N LYS A 239 18.49 -1.50 19.20
CA LYS A 239 19.07 -0.36 19.93
C LYS A 239 19.74 -0.82 21.21
N GLU A 240 19.02 -1.54 22.08
CA GLU A 240 19.55 -2.04 23.34
C GLU A 240 20.80 -2.94 23.14
N TYR A 241 20.77 -3.82 22.15
CA TYR A 241 21.89 -4.66 21.82
C TYR A 241 23.14 -3.85 21.43
N VAL A 242 22.97 -2.85 20.56
CA VAL A 242 24.10 -2.02 20.12
C VAL A 242 24.61 -1.16 21.28
N GLU A 243 23.73 -0.55 22.10
CA GLU A 243 24.13 0.25 23.29
C GLU A 243 24.94 -0.60 24.30
N GLN A 244 24.54 -1.85 24.53
CA GLN A 244 25.28 -2.73 25.43
C GLN A 244 26.68 -3.06 24.90
N LYS A 245 26.85 -3.22 23.60
CA LYS A 245 28.13 -3.59 22.96
C LYS A 245 29.00 -2.38 22.61
N ARG A 246 28.40 -1.22 22.42
CA ARG A 246 29.05 0.03 21.99
C ARG A 246 28.47 1.23 22.75
N PRO A 247 28.75 1.34 24.06
CA PRO A 247 28.15 2.37 24.91
C PRO A 247 28.62 3.79 24.55
N GLU A 248 29.59 3.94 23.71
CA GLU A 248 30.08 5.24 23.22
C GLU A 248 29.18 5.88 22.16
N TYR A 249 28.17 5.18 21.63
CA TYR A 249 27.22 5.76 20.67
C TYR A 249 25.97 6.31 21.37
N ASP A 250 25.59 7.56 21.02
CA ASP A 250 24.29 8.13 21.37
C ASP A 250 23.26 7.66 20.31
N ILE A 251 22.49 6.63 20.64
CA ILE A 251 21.54 5.99 19.71
C ILE A 251 20.14 6.54 19.96
N ARG A 252 19.50 6.95 18.89
CA ARG A 252 18.10 7.42 18.87
C ARG A 252 17.25 6.52 17.98
N VAL A 253 16.00 6.33 18.34
CA VAL A 253 15.00 5.63 17.54
C VAL A 253 13.94 6.61 17.08
N SER A 254 13.60 6.52 15.80
CA SER A 254 12.49 7.23 15.20
C SER A 254 11.56 6.24 14.53
N VAL A 255 10.37 6.03 15.10
CA VAL A 255 9.33 5.18 14.51
C VAL A 255 8.43 6.09 13.68
N LEU A 256 8.47 5.95 12.34
CA LEU A 256 7.68 6.81 11.46
C LEU A 256 6.19 6.45 11.47
N GLY A 257 5.87 5.17 11.64
CA GLY A 257 4.50 4.71 11.82
C GLY A 257 3.51 5.24 10.77
N HIS A 258 2.30 5.54 11.21
CA HIS A 258 1.16 5.86 10.34
C HIS A 258 1.28 7.17 9.53
N MET A 259 2.28 8.03 9.77
CA MET A 259 2.50 9.17 8.88
C MET A 259 2.77 8.75 7.43
N GLN A 260 3.25 7.54 7.21
CA GLN A 260 3.50 6.96 5.90
C GLN A 260 2.22 6.62 5.12
N ARG A 261 1.07 6.52 5.80
CA ARG A 261 -0.24 6.29 5.18
C ARG A 261 -0.94 7.58 4.75
N GLY A 262 -0.47 8.71 5.24
CA GLY A 262 -1.08 10.01 5.01
C GLY A 262 -0.38 10.85 3.95
N GLY A 263 -0.83 12.08 3.83
CA GLY A 263 -0.23 13.09 2.98
C GLY A 263 -0.82 13.19 1.58
N THR A 264 -0.38 14.20 0.88
CA THR A 264 -0.77 14.48 -0.51
C THR A 264 -0.11 13.48 -1.44
N PRO A 265 -0.87 12.69 -2.23
CA PRO A 265 -0.28 11.71 -3.14
C PRO A 265 0.65 12.38 -4.16
N THR A 266 1.77 11.72 -4.45
CA THR A 266 2.71 12.15 -5.50
C THR A 266 2.05 12.19 -6.87
N CYS A 267 2.70 12.83 -7.83
CA CYS A 267 2.26 12.81 -9.22
C CYS A 267 2.16 11.36 -9.75
N TYR A 268 3.14 10.51 -9.40
CA TYR A 268 3.16 9.11 -9.81
C TYR A 268 1.92 8.36 -9.31
N ASP A 269 1.62 8.41 -8.02
CA ASP A 269 0.45 7.73 -7.45
C ASP A 269 -0.87 8.24 -8.01
N ARG A 270 -0.99 9.56 -8.28
CA ARG A 270 -2.21 10.11 -8.92
C ARG A 270 -2.41 9.60 -10.34
N VAL A 271 -1.33 9.52 -11.14
CA VAL A 271 -1.38 9.02 -12.51
C VAL A 271 -1.65 7.52 -12.52
N LEU A 272 -0.95 6.75 -11.68
CA LEU A 272 -1.15 5.31 -11.53
C LEU A 272 -2.61 5.00 -11.15
N ALA A 273 -3.13 5.64 -10.10
CA ALA A 273 -4.50 5.49 -9.64
C ALA A 273 -5.52 5.85 -10.73
N THR A 274 -5.25 6.89 -11.51
CA THR A 274 -6.11 7.29 -12.62
C THR A 274 -6.13 6.22 -13.73
N ARG A 275 -4.96 5.73 -14.14
CA ARG A 275 -4.83 4.67 -15.16
C ARG A 275 -5.55 3.39 -14.71
N MET A 276 -5.33 2.97 -13.45
CA MET A 276 -5.97 1.76 -12.90
C MET A 276 -7.49 1.90 -12.82
N GLY A 277 -7.99 3.06 -12.37
CA GLY A 277 -9.43 3.32 -12.27
C GLY A 277 -10.13 3.31 -13.63
N VAL A 278 -9.53 3.93 -14.65
CA VAL A 278 -10.04 3.87 -16.04
C VAL A 278 -10.07 2.42 -16.53
N LYS A 279 -8.95 1.70 -16.41
CA LYS A 279 -8.85 0.32 -16.88
C LYS A 279 -9.83 -0.62 -16.19
N ALA A 280 -10.07 -0.43 -14.88
CA ALA A 280 -11.02 -1.24 -14.12
C ALA A 280 -12.45 -1.09 -14.67
N VAL A 281 -12.92 0.15 -14.89
CA VAL A 281 -14.26 0.40 -15.40
C VAL A 281 -14.41 -0.11 -16.82
N GLU A 282 -13.50 0.23 -17.73
CA GLU A 282 -13.55 -0.22 -19.12
C GLU A 282 -13.57 -1.75 -19.23
N SER A 283 -12.79 -2.44 -18.37
CA SER A 283 -12.77 -3.90 -18.35
C SER A 283 -14.11 -4.49 -17.90
N LEU A 284 -14.79 -3.89 -16.89
CA LEU A 284 -16.14 -4.31 -16.50
C LEU A 284 -17.15 -4.09 -17.65
N LEU A 285 -17.06 -2.98 -18.36
CA LEU A 285 -17.92 -2.70 -19.51
C LEU A 285 -17.66 -3.64 -20.70
N GLU A 286 -16.43 -4.17 -20.81
CA GLU A 286 -16.08 -5.24 -21.77
C GLU A 286 -16.56 -6.63 -21.28
N GLY A 287 -17.19 -6.74 -20.12
CA GLY A 287 -17.68 -8.00 -19.54
C GLY A 287 -16.58 -8.83 -18.84
N LYS A 288 -15.43 -8.25 -18.55
CA LYS A 288 -14.35 -8.88 -17.77
C LYS A 288 -14.59 -8.66 -16.29
N SER A 289 -14.44 -9.69 -15.49
CA SER A 289 -14.62 -9.64 -14.04
C SER A 289 -13.69 -10.63 -13.33
N GLN A 290 -13.56 -10.52 -12.01
CA GLN A 290 -12.66 -11.31 -11.18
C GLN A 290 -11.17 -11.08 -11.50
N TYR A 291 -10.83 -9.85 -11.85
CA TYR A 291 -9.45 -9.43 -12.08
C TYR A 291 -9.07 -8.26 -11.17
N MET A 292 -7.78 -8.13 -10.91
CA MET A 292 -7.13 -6.93 -10.41
C MET A 292 -6.45 -6.22 -11.58
N VAL A 293 -6.47 -4.89 -11.58
CA VAL A 293 -5.67 -4.10 -12.52
C VAL A 293 -4.26 -3.93 -11.95
N GLY A 294 -3.28 -4.54 -12.57
CA GLY A 294 -1.87 -4.37 -12.25
C GLY A 294 -1.13 -3.50 -13.25
N ILE A 295 0.09 -3.10 -12.90
CA ILE A 295 1.03 -2.45 -13.80
C ILE A 295 2.33 -3.27 -13.88
N ASN A 296 2.76 -3.63 -15.11
CA ASN A 296 4.02 -4.30 -15.37
C ASN A 296 4.66 -3.70 -16.61
N ASN A 297 5.96 -3.39 -16.55
CA ASN A 297 6.67 -2.74 -17.64
C ASN A 297 5.91 -1.53 -18.24
N ASP A 298 5.36 -0.70 -17.36
CA ASP A 298 4.56 0.50 -17.67
C ASP A 298 3.26 0.23 -18.45
N ARG A 299 2.77 -1.01 -18.47
CA ARG A 299 1.51 -1.41 -19.10
C ARG A 299 0.49 -1.86 -18.06
N MET A 300 -0.78 -1.49 -18.29
CA MET A 300 -1.89 -1.98 -17.46
C MET A 300 -2.26 -3.40 -17.89
N GLU A 301 -2.23 -4.31 -16.94
CA GLU A 301 -2.56 -5.73 -17.12
C GLU A 301 -3.72 -6.14 -16.24
N LEU A 302 -4.45 -7.19 -16.63
CA LEU A 302 -5.48 -7.81 -15.83
C LEU A 302 -4.95 -9.10 -15.21
N ILE A 303 -4.85 -9.09 -13.90
CA ILE A 303 -4.37 -10.23 -13.11
C ILE A 303 -5.59 -10.92 -12.48
N PRO A 304 -5.78 -12.23 -12.68
CA PRO A 304 -6.87 -12.94 -11.99
C PRO A 304 -6.79 -12.73 -10.48
N LEU A 305 -7.91 -12.34 -9.85
CA LEU A 305 -7.96 -12.10 -8.40
C LEU A 305 -7.51 -13.33 -7.59
N GLU A 306 -7.80 -14.52 -8.11
CA GLU A 306 -7.36 -15.76 -7.47
C GLU A 306 -5.83 -15.86 -7.38
N LYS A 307 -5.10 -15.40 -8.39
CA LYS A 307 -3.64 -15.34 -8.35
C LYS A 307 -3.14 -14.23 -7.43
N ALA A 308 -3.75 -13.05 -7.51
CA ALA A 308 -3.38 -11.92 -6.68
C ALA A 308 -3.50 -12.22 -5.16
N VAL A 309 -4.41 -13.12 -4.77
CA VAL A 309 -4.65 -13.50 -3.36
C VAL A 309 -3.80 -14.70 -2.91
N LYS A 310 -3.54 -15.66 -3.79
CA LYS A 310 -2.90 -16.94 -3.43
C LYS A 310 -1.37 -16.94 -3.55
N GLU A 311 -0.85 -16.12 -4.41
CA GLU A 311 0.58 -16.10 -4.69
C GLU A 311 1.24 -14.98 -3.88
N ASN A 312 1.97 -15.34 -2.83
CA ASN A 312 2.92 -14.45 -2.18
C ASN A 312 4.18 -14.41 -3.05
N ASP A 313 4.53 -13.26 -3.52
CA ASP A 313 5.73 -13.09 -4.32
C ASP A 313 6.92 -12.64 -3.45
N GLU A 314 7.41 -13.56 -2.62
CA GLU A 314 8.68 -13.36 -1.90
C GLU A 314 9.86 -13.08 -2.85
N SER A 315 9.71 -13.46 -4.14
CA SER A 315 10.70 -13.20 -5.19
C SER A 315 10.68 -11.75 -5.70
N LYS A 316 9.71 -10.94 -5.28
CA LYS A 316 9.53 -9.56 -5.74
C LYS A 316 10.62 -8.60 -5.27
N ILE A 317 11.30 -8.89 -4.16
CA ILE A 317 12.45 -8.08 -3.74
C ILE A 317 13.61 -8.32 -4.69
N ASP A 318 14.00 -7.26 -5.35
CA ASP A 318 15.11 -7.26 -6.28
C ASP A 318 16.43 -7.58 -5.54
N LYS A 319 16.97 -8.75 -5.81
CA LYS A 319 18.25 -9.21 -5.23
C LYS A 319 19.41 -8.26 -5.60
N ASP A 320 19.32 -7.57 -6.72
CA ASP A 320 20.32 -6.57 -7.10
C ASP A 320 20.24 -5.33 -6.23
N LEU A 321 19.03 -4.88 -5.85
CA LEU A 321 18.87 -3.80 -4.86
C LEU A 321 19.47 -4.19 -3.50
N ILE A 322 19.27 -5.45 -3.06
CA ILE A 322 19.91 -5.92 -1.82
C ILE A 322 21.44 -5.87 -1.94
N ARG A 323 22.01 -6.29 -3.06
CA ARG A 323 23.47 -6.19 -3.32
C ARG A 323 23.94 -4.74 -3.34
N ILE A 324 23.14 -3.83 -3.92
CA ILE A 324 23.44 -2.40 -3.93
C ILE A 324 23.51 -1.84 -2.51
N THR A 325 22.63 -2.26 -1.59
CA THR A 325 22.73 -1.81 -0.18
C THR A 325 24.07 -2.17 0.47
N ASP A 326 24.60 -3.36 0.18
CA ASP A 326 25.90 -3.77 0.71
C ASP A 326 27.06 -2.92 0.14
N ILE A 327 26.96 -2.49 -1.12
CA ILE A 327 27.94 -1.58 -1.73
C ILE A 327 27.85 -0.18 -1.11
N MET A 328 26.64 0.33 -0.94
CA MET A 328 26.40 1.68 -0.43
C MET A 328 26.66 1.82 1.07
N SER A 329 26.69 0.73 1.82
CA SER A 329 27.04 0.71 3.24
C SER A 329 28.56 0.92 3.51
N MET A 330 29.36 0.96 2.45
CA MET A 330 30.81 1.09 2.55
C MET A 330 31.25 2.54 2.96
#